data_1a66818a18f9632c9b16d24c73e7cbe1
#
_entry.id   1a66818a18f9632c9b16d24c73e7cbe1
#
_cell.length_a   1.000
_cell.length_b   1.000
_cell.length_c   1.000
_cell.angle_alpha   90.00
_cell.angle_beta   90.00
_cell.angle_gamma   90.00
#
_symmetry.space_group_name_H-M   'P 1'
#
loop_
_entity.id
_entity.type
_entity.pdbx_description
1 polymer ?
#
loop_
_entity_poly.entity_id
_entity_poly.type
_entity_poly.pdbx_seq_one_letter_code
_entity_poly.pdbx_strand_id
1 'polypeptide(L)'
;MSDSKDAGNGGQNVGRKIIRRALISVYDKTGLEDLARALFDANVEIVSTGSTAARIAELGIPVTPVDQLTGFPECLEGRVKTLHPHVHAGILADTRKPDHCAQLADLGVAPFELVVVNLYPFSETVASGADFDACVEQIDIGGPSMVRAAAKNHPSVAVVVDPARYGDVAAALAAGGFTLAERTHLAVAAFQHTAAYDVAVATWLGEQQITQAFDDKPTGFPQWRGNTYELSHELRYGENPHQAAALYVGQSAAGAGLAQATQLHGKEMSYNNYTDADAAWRAAWDHDRPCVAIIKHANPCGIAVSEQSIAAAHQAAHACDPVSAYGGVIAANREVTVEMANQVAGIFTEVIIAPSYEEGAVAVLSAKKNLRVLQAPRPAEQKFESREISGGVLVQQRDLLTAAGDNPDTWKLAAGPAASPELLRELEFAWRAVRAVKSNAILLAKDGATVGVGMGQVNRVDTAKLAVERANTLAGDEQRAVGSVAASDAFFPFADGFEILAAAGVTAVVQPGGSIRDDEVIAAAEKAGVTMYLTGARHFAH
;
A
#
# COMPACT_ATOMS: atom_id res chain seq x y z
N MET A 1 15.44 -58.43 -37.91
CA MET A 1 14.01 -58.67 -37.96
C MET A 1 13.48 -57.95 -36.74
N SER A 2 13.16 -56.68 -36.90
CA SER A 2 11.85 -56.04 -37.17
C SER A 2 10.89 -56.42 -36.09
N ASP A 3 10.49 -55.49 -35.27
CA ASP A 3 9.34 -54.62 -35.39
C ASP A 3 9.23 -53.85 -34.08
N SER A 4 8.77 -52.78 -33.95
CA SER A 4 8.27 -51.66 -34.70
C SER A 4 7.83 -50.61 -33.65
N LYS A 5 8.19 -49.43 -33.96
CA LYS A 5 7.65 -48.20 -33.30
C LYS A 5 6.13 -48.20 -33.41
N ASP A 6 5.48 -48.07 -32.28
CA ASP A 6 4.23 -47.31 -32.14
C ASP A 6 3.97 -47.00 -30.65
N ALA A 7 4.72 -46.06 -30.11
CA ALA A 7 4.38 -45.39 -28.87
C ALA A 7 3.72 -44.06 -29.26
N GLY A 8 2.50 -44.18 -29.77
CA GLY A 8 1.64 -43.03 -30.07
C GLY A 8 1.21 -42.32 -28.81
N ASN A 9 1.37 -41.08 -28.84
CA ASN A 9 0.60 -39.91 -28.34
C ASN A 9 -0.54 -40.10 -27.31
N GLY A 10 -0.59 -41.19 -26.52
CA GLY A 10 -1.59 -41.43 -25.47
C GLY A 10 -1.28 -40.90 -24.07
N GLY A 11 -0.08 -40.32 -23.85
CA GLY A 11 0.38 -39.93 -22.52
C GLY A 11 -0.05 -38.52 -22.06
N GLN A 12 -0.56 -37.68 -22.94
CA GLN A 12 -0.87 -36.27 -22.61
C GLN A 12 -2.30 -36.03 -22.07
N ASN A 13 -3.23 -36.98 -22.20
CA ASN A 13 -4.63 -36.79 -21.80
C ASN A 13 -5.03 -37.43 -20.45
N VAL A 14 -4.11 -38.04 -19.74
CA VAL A 14 -4.41 -38.67 -18.44
C VAL A 14 -4.66 -37.58 -17.40
N GLY A 15 -5.91 -37.43 -16.98
CA GLY A 15 -6.34 -36.52 -15.91
C GLY A 15 -6.89 -35.16 -16.36
N ARG A 16 -7.01 -34.89 -17.67
CA ARG A 16 -7.68 -33.68 -18.17
C ARG A 16 -9.18 -33.85 -18.18
N LYS A 17 -9.91 -32.81 -17.81
CA LYS A 17 -11.38 -32.75 -17.86
C LYS A 17 -11.80 -32.01 -19.12
N ILE A 18 -12.40 -32.73 -20.07
CA ILE A 18 -12.92 -32.14 -21.31
C ILE A 18 -14.05 -31.17 -20.98
N ILE A 19 -14.03 -29.99 -21.59
CA ILE A 19 -15.06 -28.97 -21.46
C ILE A 19 -16.10 -29.21 -22.57
N ARG A 20 -17.32 -29.52 -22.20
CA ARG A 20 -18.45 -29.71 -23.12
C ARG A 20 -19.49 -28.63 -22.95
N ARG A 21 -19.61 -28.07 -21.74
CA ARG A 21 -20.60 -27.08 -21.39
C ARG A 21 -20.02 -26.01 -20.49
N ALA A 22 -20.22 -24.75 -20.84
CA ALA A 22 -19.72 -23.58 -20.09
C ALA A 22 -20.89 -22.70 -19.64
N LEU A 23 -20.84 -22.23 -18.40
CA LEU A 23 -21.68 -21.15 -17.88
C LEU A 23 -20.88 -19.85 -17.85
N ILE A 24 -21.36 -18.81 -18.54
CA ILE A 24 -20.69 -17.52 -18.64
C ILE A 24 -21.61 -16.42 -18.11
N SER A 25 -21.17 -15.72 -17.07
CA SER A 25 -21.89 -14.58 -16.50
C SER A 25 -20.88 -13.53 -16.05
N VAL A 26 -20.61 -12.55 -16.88
CA VAL A 26 -19.56 -11.55 -16.65
C VAL A 26 -20.12 -10.14 -16.71
N TYR A 27 -19.68 -9.29 -15.76
CA TYR A 27 -19.90 -7.84 -15.80
C TYR A 27 -18.89 -7.19 -16.75
N ASP A 28 -17.59 -7.36 -16.48
CA ASP A 28 -16.52 -6.96 -17.38
C ASP A 28 -16.46 -7.91 -18.58
N LYS A 29 -16.67 -7.35 -19.77
CA LYS A 29 -16.72 -8.08 -21.03
C LYS A 29 -15.41 -8.05 -21.81
N THR A 30 -14.32 -7.60 -21.17
CA THR A 30 -12.98 -7.63 -21.76
C THR A 30 -12.62 -9.06 -22.16
N GLY A 31 -12.24 -9.27 -23.43
CA GLY A 31 -11.87 -10.58 -23.97
C GLY A 31 -13.03 -11.59 -24.14
N LEU A 32 -14.28 -11.21 -23.84
CA LEU A 32 -15.44 -12.12 -23.96
C LEU A 32 -15.64 -12.64 -25.37
N GLU A 33 -15.40 -11.83 -26.40
CA GLU A 33 -15.60 -12.23 -27.80
C GLU A 33 -14.64 -13.34 -28.21
N ASP A 34 -13.36 -13.21 -27.86
CA ASP A 34 -12.35 -14.22 -28.16
C ASP A 34 -12.61 -15.52 -27.39
N LEU A 35 -13.01 -15.41 -26.12
CA LEU A 35 -13.40 -16.56 -25.31
C LEU A 35 -14.60 -17.29 -25.91
N ALA A 36 -15.65 -16.56 -26.31
CA ALA A 36 -16.85 -17.16 -26.89
C ALA A 36 -16.56 -17.86 -28.23
N ARG A 37 -15.72 -17.26 -29.07
CA ARG A 37 -15.26 -17.89 -30.33
C ARG A 37 -14.48 -19.18 -30.07
N ALA A 38 -13.52 -19.15 -29.14
CA ALA A 38 -12.72 -20.32 -28.78
C ALA A 38 -13.59 -21.48 -28.26
N LEU A 39 -14.61 -21.18 -27.46
CA LEU A 39 -15.58 -22.18 -26.98
C LEU A 39 -16.45 -22.74 -28.12
N PHE A 40 -16.95 -21.88 -29.00
CA PHE A 40 -17.77 -22.28 -30.14
C PHE A 40 -16.97 -23.17 -31.12
N ASP A 41 -15.75 -22.77 -31.45
CA ASP A 41 -14.88 -23.54 -32.36
C ASP A 41 -14.51 -24.92 -31.78
N ALA A 42 -14.49 -25.02 -30.45
CA ALA A 42 -14.28 -26.29 -29.73
C ALA A 42 -15.59 -27.10 -29.51
N ASN A 43 -16.72 -26.67 -30.08
CA ASN A 43 -18.05 -27.29 -29.92
C ASN A 43 -18.52 -27.36 -28.46
N VAL A 44 -18.23 -26.35 -27.65
CA VAL A 44 -18.69 -26.21 -26.26
C VAL A 44 -20.09 -25.55 -26.27
N GLU A 45 -21.07 -26.17 -25.60
CA GLU A 45 -22.37 -25.54 -25.35
C GLU A 45 -22.18 -24.34 -24.39
N ILE A 46 -22.67 -23.16 -24.78
CA ILE A 46 -22.59 -21.95 -23.97
C ILE A 46 -23.96 -21.67 -23.37
N VAL A 47 -24.00 -21.58 -22.03
CA VAL A 47 -25.12 -21.07 -21.25
C VAL A 47 -24.71 -19.71 -20.68
N SER A 48 -25.60 -18.71 -20.77
CA SER A 48 -25.23 -17.37 -20.33
C SER A 48 -26.42 -16.56 -19.83
N THR A 49 -26.12 -15.40 -19.21
CA THR A 49 -27.11 -14.54 -18.55
C THR A 49 -27.24 -13.18 -19.24
N GLY A 50 -28.45 -12.65 -19.31
CA GLY A 50 -28.78 -11.26 -19.62
C GLY A 50 -27.88 -10.60 -20.71
N SER A 51 -27.20 -9.53 -20.38
CA SER A 51 -26.35 -8.78 -21.32
C SER A 51 -25.15 -9.58 -21.84
N THR A 52 -24.65 -10.56 -21.09
CA THR A 52 -23.56 -11.44 -21.55
C THR A 52 -24.07 -12.38 -22.67
N ALA A 53 -25.26 -12.98 -22.50
CA ALA A 53 -25.86 -13.80 -23.53
C ALA A 53 -26.18 -13.00 -24.80
N ALA A 54 -26.72 -11.78 -24.66
CA ALA A 54 -26.98 -10.88 -25.78
C ALA A 54 -25.69 -10.57 -26.57
N ARG A 55 -24.58 -10.23 -25.87
CA ARG A 55 -23.29 -9.93 -26.51
C ARG A 55 -22.72 -11.14 -27.27
N ILE A 56 -22.85 -12.35 -26.71
CA ILE A 56 -22.40 -13.58 -27.39
C ILE A 56 -23.26 -13.85 -28.64
N ALA A 57 -24.60 -13.68 -28.54
CA ALA A 57 -25.50 -13.86 -29.67
C ALA A 57 -25.25 -12.88 -30.83
N GLU A 58 -24.86 -11.62 -30.53
CA GLU A 58 -24.46 -10.61 -31.53
C GLU A 58 -23.29 -11.06 -32.41
N LEU A 59 -22.44 -11.95 -31.89
CA LEU A 59 -21.33 -12.56 -32.66
C LEU A 59 -21.76 -13.68 -33.58
N GLY A 60 -23.08 -14.03 -33.61
CA GLY A 60 -23.61 -15.16 -34.34
C GLY A 60 -23.30 -16.51 -33.68
N ILE A 61 -22.92 -16.54 -32.42
CA ILE A 61 -22.60 -17.76 -31.67
C ILE A 61 -23.85 -18.23 -30.93
N PRO A 62 -24.25 -19.51 -31.09
CA PRO A 62 -25.36 -20.09 -30.34
C PRO A 62 -25.10 -20.01 -28.83
N VAL A 63 -26.08 -19.50 -28.08
CA VAL A 63 -26.04 -19.38 -26.64
C VAL A 63 -27.41 -19.71 -26.05
N THR A 64 -27.44 -20.52 -24.99
CA THR A 64 -28.68 -20.83 -24.26
C THR A 64 -28.83 -19.83 -23.11
N PRO A 65 -29.87 -18.98 -23.11
CA PRO A 65 -30.14 -18.10 -21.96
C PRO A 65 -30.49 -18.92 -20.70
N VAL A 66 -30.06 -18.43 -19.53
CA VAL A 66 -30.26 -19.13 -18.24
C VAL A 66 -31.76 -19.30 -17.92
N ASP A 67 -32.61 -18.36 -18.28
CA ASP A 67 -34.06 -18.45 -18.09
C ASP A 67 -34.70 -19.65 -18.87
N GLN A 68 -34.16 -19.99 -20.05
CA GLN A 68 -34.56 -21.21 -20.77
C GLN A 68 -34.09 -22.48 -20.04
N LEU A 69 -32.89 -22.47 -19.45
CA LEU A 69 -32.37 -23.57 -18.67
C LEU A 69 -33.19 -23.82 -17.39
N THR A 70 -33.58 -22.74 -16.71
CA THR A 70 -34.28 -22.82 -15.42
C THR A 70 -35.79 -22.98 -15.58
N GLY A 71 -36.35 -22.55 -16.71
CA GLY A 71 -37.79 -22.38 -16.89
C GLY A 71 -38.39 -21.28 -16.00
N PHE A 72 -37.55 -20.44 -15.40
CA PHE A 72 -37.94 -19.36 -14.49
C PHE A 72 -37.47 -18.02 -15.05
N PRO A 73 -38.40 -17.05 -15.24
CA PRO A 73 -38.01 -15.74 -15.78
C PRO A 73 -37.12 -14.97 -14.81
N GLU A 74 -36.26 -14.16 -15.38
CA GLU A 74 -35.52 -13.16 -14.61
C GLU A 74 -36.50 -12.21 -13.90
N CYS A 75 -36.35 -12.00 -12.62
CA CYS A 75 -37.23 -11.15 -11.81
C CYS A 75 -36.47 -10.28 -10.84
N LEU A 76 -37.18 -9.32 -10.22
CA LEU A 76 -36.61 -8.36 -9.25
C LEU A 76 -35.42 -7.61 -9.85
N GLU A 77 -35.57 -7.08 -11.06
CA GLU A 77 -34.54 -6.33 -11.79
C GLU A 77 -33.24 -7.11 -11.98
N GLY A 78 -33.30 -8.43 -12.06
CA GLY A 78 -32.15 -9.30 -12.26
C GLY A 78 -31.51 -9.84 -10.99
N ARG A 79 -31.98 -9.48 -9.80
CA ARG A 79 -31.48 -10.01 -8.54
C ARG A 79 -31.66 -11.51 -8.39
N VAL A 80 -32.69 -12.08 -9.04
CA VAL A 80 -32.92 -13.54 -9.10
C VAL A 80 -32.87 -13.99 -10.56
N LYS A 81 -31.81 -14.70 -10.89
CA LYS A 81 -31.49 -15.13 -12.25
C LYS A 81 -30.80 -16.50 -12.24
N THR A 82 -29.68 -16.62 -11.56
CA THR A 82 -28.85 -17.83 -11.49
C THR A 82 -28.99 -18.60 -10.19
N LEU A 83 -29.68 -18.04 -9.19
CA LEU A 83 -29.95 -18.70 -7.91
C LEU A 83 -31.08 -19.74 -8.08
N HIS A 84 -30.82 -20.78 -8.84
CA HIS A 84 -31.78 -21.80 -9.17
C HIS A 84 -31.19 -23.21 -9.03
N PRO A 85 -31.95 -24.22 -8.53
CA PRO A 85 -31.45 -25.57 -8.36
C PRO A 85 -30.84 -26.18 -9.62
N HIS A 86 -31.42 -25.96 -10.80
CA HIS A 86 -30.88 -26.49 -12.06
C HIS A 86 -29.48 -25.94 -12.37
N VAL A 87 -29.22 -24.66 -12.12
CA VAL A 87 -27.88 -24.07 -12.31
C VAL A 87 -26.92 -24.67 -11.31
N HIS A 88 -27.27 -24.65 -10.02
CA HIS A 88 -26.37 -25.09 -8.97
C HIS A 88 -26.15 -26.60 -8.94
N ALA A 89 -27.13 -27.42 -9.31
CA ALA A 89 -26.93 -28.85 -9.48
C ALA A 89 -25.95 -29.14 -10.61
N GLY A 90 -26.06 -28.44 -11.75
CA GLY A 90 -25.09 -28.55 -12.85
C GLY A 90 -23.66 -28.17 -12.48
N ILE A 91 -23.49 -27.19 -11.57
CA ILE A 91 -22.16 -26.76 -11.08
C ILE A 91 -21.63 -27.70 -9.99
N LEU A 92 -22.46 -28.12 -9.02
CA LEU A 92 -22.04 -28.80 -7.79
C LEU A 92 -21.94 -30.32 -7.91
N ALA A 93 -22.51 -30.94 -8.97
CA ALA A 93 -22.44 -32.38 -9.14
C ALA A 93 -20.99 -32.85 -9.34
N ASP A 94 -20.51 -33.65 -8.41
CA ASP A 94 -19.20 -34.32 -8.54
C ASP A 94 -19.35 -35.46 -9.58
N THR A 95 -18.95 -35.20 -10.80
CA THR A 95 -19.10 -36.15 -11.94
C THR A 95 -18.19 -37.38 -11.84
N ARG A 96 -17.38 -37.49 -10.76
CA ARG A 96 -16.64 -38.72 -10.42
C ARG A 96 -17.51 -39.72 -9.66
N LYS A 97 -18.67 -39.28 -9.18
CA LYS A 97 -19.63 -40.10 -8.42
C LYS A 97 -20.78 -40.53 -9.32
N PRO A 98 -20.97 -41.85 -9.57
CA PRO A 98 -22.05 -42.35 -10.40
C PRO A 98 -23.45 -41.89 -9.93
N ASP A 99 -23.66 -41.85 -8.60
CA ASP A 99 -24.95 -41.43 -8.03
C ASP A 99 -25.28 -39.97 -8.33
N HIS A 100 -24.27 -39.07 -8.35
CA HIS A 100 -24.51 -37.68 -8.74
C HIS A 100 -24.87 -37.56 -10.24
N CYS A 101 -24.22 -38.36 -11.08
CA CYS A 101 -24.54 -38.40 -12.51
C CYS A 101 -25.94 -38.93 -12.76
N ALA A 102 -26.36 -39.98 -12.03
CA ALA A 102 -27.71 -40.52 -12.13
C ALA A 102 -28.77 -39.50 -11.68
N GLN A 103 -28.55 -38.82 -10.55
CA GLN A 103 -29.47 -37.77 -10.07
C GLN A 103 -29.59 -36.61 -11.06
N LEU A 104 -28.49 -36.18 -11.69
CA LEU A 104 -28.55 -35.15 -12.73
C LEU A 104 -29.38 -35.60 -13.93
N ALA A 105 -29.23 -36.85 -14.36
CA ALA A 105 -29.99 -37.41 -15.46
C ALA A 105 -31.50 -37.48 -15.13
N ASP A 106 -31.84 -37.92 -13.91
CA ASP A 106 -33.23 -37.97 -13.44
C ASP A 106 -33.88 -36.59 -13.37
N LEU A 107 -33.09 -35.55 -13.05
CA LEU A 107 -33.53 -34.15 -13.00
C LEU A 107 -33.50 -33.45 -14.37
N GLY A 108 -33.02 -34.10 -15.42
CA GLY A 108 -32.83 -33.49 -16.75
C GLY A 108 -31.79 -32.35 -16.76
N VAL A 109 -30.82 -32.39 -15.85
CA VAL A 109 -29.78 -31.35 -15.71
C VAL A 109 -28.44 -31.85 -16.27
N ALA A 110 -27.87 -31.13 -17.22
CA ALA A 110 -26.50 -31.40 -17.68
C ALA A 110 -25.46 -30.68 -16.81
N PRO A 111 -24.30 -31.32 -16.51
CA PRO A 111 -23.23 -30.70 -15.74
C PRO A 111 -22.55 -29.59 -16.54
N PHE A 112 -21.91 -28.65 -15.80
CA PHE A 112 -20.96 -27.69 -16.35
C PHE A 112 -19.52 -28.16 -16.05
N GLU A 113 -18.64 -28.03 -17.03
CA GLU A 113 -17.22 -28.29 -16.85
C GLU A 113 -16.40 -26.98 -16.78
N LEU A 114 -17.03 -25.86 -17.18
CA LEU A 114 -16.42 -24.51 -17.08
C LEU A 114 -17.47 -23.51 -16.56
N VAL A 115 -17.04 -22.68 -15.61
CA VAL A 115 -17.80 -21.53 -15.12
C VAL A 115 -16.90 -20.29 -15.25
N VAL A 116 -17.38 -19.28 -15.98
CA VAL A 116 -16.68 -18.00 -16.15
C VAL A 116 -17.56 -16.90 -15.58
N VAL A 117 -17.10 -16.30 -14.48
CA VAL A 117 -17.87 -15.29 -13.74
C VAL A 117 -16.93 -14.26 -13.18
N ASN A 118 -17.11 -13.00 -13.54
CA ASN A 118 -16.57 -11.88 -12.77
C ASN A 118 -17.71 -11.12 -12.09
N LEU A 119 -17.38 -10.46 -10.99
CA LEU A 119 -18.37 -9.84 -10.12
C LEU A 119 -18.67 -8.39 -10.53
N TYR A 120 -19.72 -7.82 -9.98
CA TYR A 120 -20.04 -6.42 -10.13
C TYR A 120 -18.93 -5.53 -9.54
N PRO A 121 -18.69 -4.33 -10.10
CA PRO A 121 -17.57 -3.46 -9.74
C PRO A 121 -17.85 -2.67 -8.46
N PHE A 122 -18.08 -3.35 -7.35
CA PHE A 122 -18.42 -2.73 -6.07
C PHE A 122 -17.38 -1.68 -5.62
N SER A 123 -16.11 -2.05 -5.65
CA SER A 123 -15.02 -1.16 -5.20
C SER A 123 -14.88 0.09 -6.07
N GLU A 124 -15.02 -0.04 -7.40
CA GLU A 124 -14.99 1.09 -8.33
C GLU A 124 -16.21 1.99 -8.12
N THR A 125 -17.39 1.43 -7.87
CA THR A 125 -18.60 2.20 -7.58
C THR A 125 -18.44 3.02 -6.31
N VAL A 126 -17.93 2.42 -5.24
CA VAL A 126 -17.60 3.13 -4.01
C VAL A 126 -16.58 4.24 -4.26
N ALA A 127 -15.50 3.95 -5.00
CA ALA A 127 -14.45 4.91 -5.32
C ALA A 127 -14.92 6.07 -6.20
N SER A 128 -15.97 5.87 -6.99
CA SER A 128 -16.58 6.94 -7.81
C SER A 128 -17.38 7.97 -6.99
N GLY A 129 -17.61 7.70 -5.69
CA GLY A 129 -18.42 8.55 -4.82
C GLY A 129 -19.93 8.39 -5.04
N ALA A 130 -20.37 7.25 -5.58
CA ALA A 130 -21.78 6.91 -5.73
C ALA A 130 -22.50 6.93 -4.36
N ASP A 131 -23.80 7.17 -4.37
CA ASP A 131 -24.62 7.16 -3.16
C ASP A 131 -24.73 5.76 -2.54
N PHE A 132 -25.28 5.70 -1.33
CA PHE A 132 -25.39 4.46 -0.56
C PHE A 132 -26.19 3.39 -1.30
N ASP A 133 -27.36 3.76 -1.86
CA ASP A 133 -28.25 2.80 -2.52
C ASP A 133 -27.62 2.27 -3.82
N ALA A 134 -26.95 3.13 -4.58
CA ALA A 134 -26.20 2.74 -5.76
C ALA A 134 -25.05 1.77 -5.44
N CYS A 135 -24.34 1.98 -4.32
CA CYS A 135 -23.32 1.05 -3.85
C CYS A 135 -23.93 -0.30 -3.42
N VAL A 136 -25.06 -0.28 -2.71
CA VAL A 136 -25.77 -1.51 -2.29
C VAL A 136 -26.23 -2.32 -3.50
N GLU A 137 -26.71 -1.67 -4.58
CA GLU A 137 -27.10 -2.38 -5.82
C GLU A 137 -25.92 -3.09 -6.51
N GLN A 138 -24.68 -2.71 -6.24
CA GLN A 138 -23.49 -3.39 -6.75
C GLN A 138 -23.03 -4.55 -5.87
N ILE A 139 -23.74 -4.88 -4.79
CA ILE A 139 -23.46 -6.08 -4.00
C ILE A 139 -24.00 -7.30 -4.75
N ASP A 140 -23.09 -8.02 -5.41
CA ASP A 140 -23.40 -9.21 -6.21
C ASP A 140 -23.67 -10.41 -5.29
N ILE A 141 -24.83 -11.03 -5.46
CA ILE A 141 -25.22 -12.26 -4.74
C ILE A 141 -25.05 -13.50 -5.62
N GLY A 142 -25.48 -13.42 -6.87
CA GLY A 142 -25.49 -14.56 -7.80
C GLY A 142 -24.10 -14.97 -8.25
N GLY A 143 -23.26 -14.00 -8.57
CA GLY A 143 -21.88 -14.21 -9.01
C GLY A 143 -21.04 -14.97 -7.97
N PRO A 144 -20.89 -14.47 -6.74
CA PRO A 144 -20.15 -15.17 -5.69
C PRO A 144 -20.69 -16.56 -5.39
N SER A 145 -22.01 -16.76 -5.47
CA SER A 145 -22.65 -18.07 -5.29
C SER A 145 -22.17 -19.09 -6.33
N MET A 146 -22.18 -18.72 -7.61
CA MET A 146 -21.71 -19.59 -8.71
C MET A 146 -20.20 -19.84 -8.61
N VAL A 147 -19.39 -18.80 -8.35
CA VAL A 147 -17.93 -18.88 -8.20
C VAL A 147 -17.56 -19.85 -7.08
N ARG A 148 -18.16 -19.72 -5.90
CA ARG A 148 -17.90 -20.58 -4.74
C ARG A 148 -18.34 -22.01 -4.97
N ALA A 149 -19.48 -22.22 -5.65
CA ALA A 149 -19.97 -23.55 -6.01
C ALA A 149 -19.01 -24.27 -6.97
N ALA A 150 -18.56 -23.58 -8.02
CA ALA A 150 -17.61 -24.11 -8.99
C ALA A 150 -16.23 -24.39 -8.37
N ALA A 151 -15.73 -23.46 -7.57
CA ALA A 151 -14.46 -23.61 -6.85
C ALA A 151 -14.48 -24.81 -5.88
N LYS A 152 -15.57 -24.98 -5.12
CA LYS A 152 -15.75 -26.17 -4.27
C LYS A 152 -15.71 -27.46 -5.09
N ASN A 153 -16.33 -27.48 -6.27
CA ASN A 153 -16.38 -28.64 -7.14
C ASN A 153 -15.26 -28.67 -8.20
N HIS A 154 -14.10 -28.05 -7.92
CA HIS A 154 -12.95 -28.03 -8.83
C HIS A 154 -12.50 -29.42 -9.34
N PRO A 155 -12.76 -30.56 -8.67
CA PRO A 155 -12.47 -31.84 -9.27
C PRO A 155 -13.27 -32.11 -10.56
N SER A 156 -14.43 -31.47 -10.74
CA SER A 156 -15.30 -31.61 -11.88
C SER A 156 -15.44 -30.38 -12.78
N VAL A 157 -15.19 -29.17 -12.22
CA VAL A 157 -15.45 -27.88 -12.88
C VAL A 157 -14.22 -27.00 -12.84
N ALA A 158 -13.86 -26.33 -13.92
CA ALA A 158 -12.94 -25.21 -13.93
C ALA A 158 -13.72 -23.92 -13.67
N VAL A 159 -13.14 -23.00 -12.87
CA VAL A 159 -13.75 -21.69 -12.60
C VAL A 159 -12.77 -20.57 -12.93
N VAL A 160 -13.19 -19.61 -13.76
CA VAL A 160 -12.37 -18.48 -14.18
C VAL A 160 -13.07 -17.18 -13.78
N VAL A 161 -12.38 -16.34 -13.02
CA VAL A 161 -12.93 -15.09 -12.47
C VAL A 161 -12.25 -13.82 -13.03
N ASP A 162 -11.16 -14.00 -13.76
CA ASP A 162 -10.32 -12.91 -14.27
C ASP A 162 -10.25 -12.99 -15.81
N PRO A 163 -10.63 -11.92 -16.56
CA PRO A 163 -10.48 -11.85 -18.01
C PRO A 163 -9.04 -12.13 -18.51
N ALA A 164 -8.01 -11.77 -17.75
CA ALA A 164 -6.62 -12.04 -18.11
C ALA A 164 -6.31 -13.55 -18.26
N ARG A 165 -7.14 -14.41 -17.68
CA ARG A 165 -7.02 -15.88 -17.73
C ARG A 165 -7.80 -16.53 -18.88
N TYR A 166 -8.49 -15.77 -19.74
CA TYR A 166 -9.24 -16.37 -20.87
C TYR A 166 -8.32 -17.07 -21.86
N GLY A 167 -7.08 -16.62 -22.00
CA GLY A 167 -6.06 -17.34 -22.77
C GLY A 167 -5.79 -18.77 -22.27
N ASP A 168 -5.87 -18.99 -20.94
CA ASP A 168 -5.69 -20.33 -20.35
C ASP A 168 -6.85 -21.26 -20.73
N VAL A 169 -8.07 -20.72 -20.89
CA VAL A 169 -9.23 -21.51 -21.37
C VAL A 169 -8.98 -21.96 -22.80
N ALA A 170 -8.56 -21.05 -23.69
CA ALA A 170 -8.24 -21.41 -25.09
C ALA A 170 -7.13 -22.48 -25.16
N ALA A 171 -6.08 -22.34 -24.36
CA ALA A 171 -5.00 -23.33 -24.28
C ALA A 171 -5.51 -24.69 -23.75
N ALA A 172 -6.39 -24.67 -22.73
CA ALA A 172 -6.97 -25.88 -22.19
C ALA A 172 -7.90 -26.58 -23.20
N LEU A 173 -8.70 -25.86 -23.97
CA LEU A 173 -9.53 -26.41 -25.04
C LEU A 173 -8.68 -27.17 -26.08
N ALA A 174 -7.60 -26.56 -26.53
CA ALA A 174 -6.65 -27.17 -27.47
C ALA A 174 -5.95 -28.42 -26.89
N ALA A 175 -5.72 -28.45 -25.56
CA ALA A 175 -5.10 -29.57 -24.87
C ALA A 175 -6.05 -30.69 -24.42
N GLY A 176 -7.36 -30.57 -24.69
CA GLY A 176 -8.38 -31.52 -24.26
C GLY A 176 -8.93 -31.32 -22.86
N GLY A 177 -8.83 -30.07 -22.34
CA GLY A 177 -9.38 -29.63 -21.06
C GLY A 177 -8.32 -29.31 -20.00
N PHE A 178 -8.79 -28.88 -18.84
CA PHE A 178 -7.90 -28.59 -17.70
C PHE A 178 -7.51 -29.86 -16.93
N THR A 179 -6.27 -29.93 -16.47
CA THR A 179 -5.82 -30.91 -15.47
C THR A 179 -6.44 -30.61 -14.09
N LEU A 180 -6.38 -31.55 -13.16
CA LEU A 180 -6.81 -31.31 -11.77
C LEU A 180 -5.98 -30.19 -11.09
N ALA A 181 -4.67 -30.17 -11.33
CA ALA A 181 -3.80 -29.14 -10.75
C ALA A 181 -4.17 -27.73 -11.25
N GLU A 182 -4.43 -27.56 -12.55
CA GLU A 182 -4.89 -26.29 -13.12
C GLU A 182 -6.24 -25.88 -12.54
N ARG A 183 -7.21 -26.81 -12.43
CA ARG A 183 -8.52 -26.53 -11.81
C ARG A 183 -8.40 -26.17 -10.33
N THR A 184 -7.49 -26.82 -9.59
CA THR A 184 -7.24 -26.47 -8.18
C THR A 184 -6.66 -25.06 -8.07
N HIS A 185 -5.72 -24.69 -8.94
CA HIS A 185 -5.17 -23.33 -8.98
C HIS A 185 -6.25 -22.28 -9.27
N LEU A 186 -7.10 -22.54 -10.26
CA LEU A 186 -8.24 -21.66 -10.57
C LEU A 186 -9.24 -21.55 -9.41
N ALA A 187 -9.48 -22.64 -8.68
CA ALA A 187 -10.34 -22.63 -7.51
C ALA A 187 -9.78 -21.80 -6.35
N VAL A 188 -8.46 -21.82 -6.15
CA VAL A 188 -7.78 -20.93 -5.17
C VAL A 188 -8.00 -19.48 -5.55
N ALA A 189 -7.75 -19.11 -6.81
CA ALA A 189 -7.97 -17.74 -7.29
C ALA A 189 -9.44 -17.31 -7.15
N ALA A 190 -10.39 -18.21 -7.41
CA ALA A 190 -11.81 -17.95 -7.24
C ALA A 190 -12.21 -17.68 -5.79
N PHE A 191 -11.67 -18.43 -4.82
CA PHE A 191 -11.92 -18.17 -3.40
C PHE A 191 -11.23 -16.88 -2.92
N GLN A 192 -10.03 -16.58 -3.41
CA GLN A 192 -9.36 -15.30 -3.13
C GLN A 192 -10.19 -14.12 -3.64
N HIS A 193 -10.71 -14.22 -4.86
CA HIS A 193 -11.55 -13.19 -5.47
C HIS A 193 -12.82 -12.92 -4.65
N THR A 194 -13.56 -13.97 -4.24
CA THR A 194 -14.77 -13.79 -3.41
C THR A 194 -14.44 -13.31 -2.01
N ALA A 195 -13.32 -13.75 -1.41
CA ALA A 195 -12.89 -13.28 -0.10
C ALA A 195 -12.53 -11.78 -0.12
N ALA A 196 -11.80 -11.32 -1.14
CA ALA A 196 -11.45 -9.90 -1.31
C ALA A 196 -12.72 -9.06 -1.53
N TYR A 197 -13.66 -9.56 -2.31
CA TYR A 197 -14.96 -8.92 -2.55
C TYR A 197 -15.75 -8.75 -1.25
N ASP A 198 -15.92 -9.81 -0.46
CA ASP A 198 -16.63 -9.78 0.82
C ASP A 198 -15.95 -8.86 1.84
N VAL A 199 -14.61 -8.83 1.86
CA VAL A 199 -13.84 -7.90 2.71
C VAL A 199 -14.11 -6.45 2.31
N ALA A 200 -14.17 -6.13 1.02
CA ALA A 200 -14.45 -4.78 0.55
C ALA A 200 -15.88 -4.35 0.95
N VAL A 201 -16.88 -5.20 0.75
CA VAL A 201 -18.27 -4.95 1.14
C VAL A 201 -18.40 -4.75 2.65
N ALA A 202 -17.84 -5.67 3.45
CA ALA A 202 -17.93 -5.64 4.90
C ALA A 202 -17.21 -4.41 5.49
N THR A 203 -16.08 -4.01 4.92
CA THR A 203 -15.34 -2.81 5.34
C THR A 203 -16.14 -1.56 5.06
N TRP A 204 -16.67 -1.41 3.84
CA TRP A 204 -17.47 -0.26 3.46
C TRP A 204 -18.75 -0.12 4.30
N LEU A 205 -19.51 -1.20 4.50
CA LEU A 205 -20.71 -1.20 5.35
C LEU A 205 -20.37 -0.86 6.81
N GLY A 206 -19.26 -1.38 7.33
CA GLY A 206 -18.78 -1.06 8.68
C GLY A 206 -18.44 0.42 8.86
N GLU A 207 -17.84 1.04 7.85
CA GLU A 207 -17.56 2.49 7.84
C GLU A 207 -18.85 3.34 7.82
N GLN A 208 -19.89 2.90 7.08
CA GLN A 208 -21.19 3.58 7.09
C GLN A 208 -21.86 3.52 8.47
N GLN A 209 -21.72 2.42 9.19
CA GLN A 209 -22.27 2.30 10.56
C GLN A 209 -21.61 3.28 11.54
N ILE A 210 -20.30 3.50 11.44
CA ILE A 210 -19.59 4.47 12.28
C ILE A 210 -20.10 5.88 12.06
N THR A 211 -20.38 6.26 10.80
CA THR A 211 -20.86 7.61 10.45
C THR A 211 -22.31 7.85 10.85
N GLN A 212 -23.13 6.81 10.93
CA GLN A 212 -24.55 6.92 11.28
C GLN A 212 -24.86 6.86 12.78
N ALA A 213 -23.83 6.74 13.63
CA ALA A 213 -23.92 6.79 15.09
C ALA A 213 -25.04 5.92 15.70
N PHE A 214 -24.86 4.60 15.64
CA PHE A 214 -25.69 3.68 16.43
C PHE A 214 -25.24 3.57 17.90
N ASP A 215 -24.13 4.25 18.28
CA ASP A 215 -23.58 4.21 19.63
C ASP A 215 -23.35 5.63 20.18
N ASP A 216 -23.66 5.86 21.44
CA ASP A 216 -23.54 7.17 22.13
C ASP A 216 -22.10 7.71 22.22
N LYS A 217 -21.11 6.91 21.82
CA LYS A 217 -19.69 7.28 21.71
C LYS A 217 -19.03 6.56 20.54
N PRO A 218 -19.08 7.09 19.30
CA PRO A 218 -18.35 6.50 18.20
C PRO A 218 -16.85 6.55 18.51
N THR A 219 -16.23 5.38 18.69
CA THR A 219 -14.79 5.24 18.95
C THR A 219 -13.95 5.56 17.71
N GLY A 220 -14.58 5.68 16.54
CA GLY A 220 -13.89 5.83 15.26
C GLY A 220 -13.29 4.53 14.71
N PHE A 221 -13.41 3.43 15.46
CA PHE A 221 -12.90 2.11 15.04
C PHE A 221 -14.05 1.13 14.82
N PRO A 222 -14.10 0.41 13.66
CA PRO A 222 -15.10 -0.60 13.40
C PRO A 222 -14.88 -1.83 14.31
N GLN A 223 -15.99 -2.53 14.63
CA GLN A 223 -15.92 -3.76 15.42
C GLN A 223 -15.21 -4.91 14.69
N TRP A 224 -15.17 -4.86 13.38
CA TRP A 224 -14.51 -5.84 12.52
C TRP A 224 -13.65 -5.11 11.48
N ARG A 225 -12.50 -5.68 11.18
CA ARG A 225 -11.57 -5.16 10.18
C ARG A 225 -10.96 -6.30 9.38
N GLY A 226 -11.05 -6.22 8.06
CA GLY A 226 -10.39 -7.11 7.12
C GLY A 226 -9.50 -6.34 6.16
N ASN A 227 -8.36 -6.93 5.79
CA ASN A 227 -7.50 -6.47 4.73
C ASN A 227 -7.11 -7.65 3.85
N THR A 228 -7.01 -7.43 2.56
CA THR A 228 -6.50 -8.40 1.60
C THR A 228 -5.27 -7.86 0.91
N TYR A 229 -4.31 -8.75 0.67
CA TYR A 229 -3.03 -8.42 0.06
C TYR A 229 -2.71 -9.45 -1.02
N GLU A 230 -2.16 -9.00 -2.14
CA GLU A 230 -1.62 -9.85 -3.18
C GLU A 230 -0.10 -9.82 -3.17
N LEU A 231 0.52 -10.98 -3.40
CA LEU A 231 1.97 -11.08 -3.55
C LEU A 231 2.39 -10.30 -4.80
N SER A 232 3.15 -9.22 -4.59
CA SER A 232 3.78 -8.49 -5.69
C SER A 232 5.02 -9.24 -6.18
N HIS A 233 5.96 -9.49 -5.28
CA HIS A 233 7.16 -10.26 -5.57
C HIS A 233 7.87 -10.70 -4.29
N GLU A 234 8.67 -11.75 -4.40
CA GLU A 234 9.59 -12.16 -3.35
C GLU A 234 10.79 -11.22 -3.31
N LEU A 235 11.24 -10.90 -2.10
CA LEU A 235 12.42 -10.08 -1.87
C LEU A 235 13.64 -10.96 -1.70
N ARG A 236 14.81 -10.40 -1.96
CA ARG A 236 16.07 -11.13 -1.86
C ARG A 236 16.28 -11.75 -0.47
N TYR A 237 15.91 -11.05 0.60
CA TYR A 237 15.90 -11.48 2.01
C TYR A 237 15.16 -10.44 2.87
N GLY A 238 14.86 -10.79 4.11
CA GLY A 238 14.25 -9.90 5.12
C GLY A 238 15.23 -8.89 5.71
N GLU A 239 15.04 -8.52 6.99
CA GLU A 239 16.04 -7.69 7.68
C GLU A 239 17.42 -8.33 7.71
N ASN A 240 17.45 -9.65 7.83
CA ASN A 240 18.68 -10.43 7.87
C ASN A 240 18.74 -11.44 6.72
N PRO A 241 19.95 -11.80 6.24
CA PRO A 241 20.13 -12.65 5.05
C PRO A 241 19.49 -14.05 5.15
N HIS A 242 19.26 -14.57 6.33
CA HIS A 242 18.65 -15.89 6.56
C HIS A 242 17.12 -15.87 6.57
N GLN A 243 16.49 -14.69 6.51
CA GLN A 243 15.03 -14.52 6.54
C GLN A 243 14.50 -14.40 5.11
N ALA A 244 13.55 -15.23 4.74
CA ALA A 244 12.77 -15.02 3.51
C ALA A 244 11.83 -13.83 3.70
N ALA A 245 11.59 -13.08 2.64
CA ALA A 245 10.70 -11.92 2.65
C ALA A 245 9.99 -11.74 1.31
N ALA A 246 8.88 -11.03 1.33
CA ALA A 246 8.10 -10.70 0.14
C ALA A 246 7.39 -9.35 0.33
N LEU A 247 7.12 -8.68 -0.78
CA LEU A 247 6.22 -7.54 -0.81
C LEU A 247 4.82 -8.01 -1.17
N TYR A 248 3.87 -7.68 -0.34
CA TYR A 248 2.45 -7.80 -0.61
C TYR A 248 1.84 -6.42 -0.78
N VAL A 249 0.97 -6.27 -1.77
CA VAL A 249 0.28 -5.02 -2.08
C VAL A 249 -1.18 -5.14 -1.69
N GLY A 250 -1.70 -4.17 -0.96
CA GLY A 250 -3.11 -4.11 -0.57
C GLY A 250 -4.00 -3.79 -1.76
N GLN A 251 -5.14 -4.48 -1.84
CA GLN A 251 -6.18 -4.24 -2.85
C GLN A 251 -7.14 -3.10 -2.46
N SER A 252 -6.94 -2.50 -1.30
CA SER A 252 -7.80 -1.41 -0.80
C SER A 252 -7.69 -0.18 -1.69
N ALA A 253 -8.85 0.47 -1.92
CA ALA A 253 -8.96 1.77 -2.60
C ALA A 253 -8.29 2.94 -1.85
N ALA A 254 -7.57 2.68 -0.76
CA ALA A 254 -6.94 3.69 0.09
C ALA A 254 -5.80 4.49 -0.59
N GLY A 255 -5.61 4.31 -1.88
CA GLY A 255 -4.67 5.07 -2.69
C GLY A 255 -3.31 4.40 -2.92
N ALA A 256 -2.61 4.89 -3.94
CA ALA A 256 -1.28 4.42 -4.29
C ALA A 256 -0.23 4.99 -3.32
N GLY A 257 0.84 4.22 -3.10
CA GLY A 257 1.96 4.59 -2.23
C GLY A 257 3.26 3.96 -2.71
N LEU A 258 4.22 3.85 -1.79
CA LEU A 258 5.52 3.26 -2.10
C LEU A 258 5.44 1.81 -2.62
N ALA A 259 4.46 1.03 -2.15
CA ALA A 259 4.28 -0.35 -2.61
C ALA A 259 3.91 -0.47 -4.10
N GLN A 260 3.35 0.60 -4.68
CA GLN A 260 3.01 0.71 -6.11
C GLN A 260 4.06 1.52 -6.90
N ALA A 261 5.21 1.83 -6.30
CA ALA A 261 6.26 2.56 -6.99
C ALA A 261 6.80 1.78 -8.20
N THR A 262 7.09 2.49 -9.28
CA THR A 262 7.76 1.93 -10.44
C THR A 262 9.27 2.03 -10.26
N GLN A 263 9.97 0.90 -10.33
CA GLN A 263 11.43 0.90 -10.32
C GLN A 263 11.95 1.13 -11.74
N LEU A 264 12.59 2.29 -11.95
CA LEU A 264 13.12 2.71 -13.26
C LEU A 264 14.53 2.15 -13.53
N HIS A 265 15.29 1.87 -12.47
CA HIS A 265 16.67 1.36 -12.58
C HIS A 265 17.12 0.64 -11.30
N GLY A 266 18.18 -0.15 -11.43
CA GLY A 266 18.96 -0.72 -10.34
C GLY A 266 18.63 -2.16 -9.99
N LYS A 267 19.19 -2.63 -8.88
CA LYS A 267 18.93 -3.97 -8.32
C LYS A 267 17.55 -4.03 -7.70
N GLU A 268 17.04 -5.24 -7.49
CA GLU A 268 15.83 -5.48 -6.70
C GLU A 268 15.91 -4.81 -5.32
N MET A 269 14.77 -4.34 -4.86
CA MET A 269 14.62 -3.80 -3.51
C MET A 269 14.78 -4.91 -2.46
N SER A 270 15.41 -4.61 -1.33
CA SER A 270 15.38 -5.47 -0.15
C SER A 270 14.32 -5.00 0.84
N TYR A 271 14.02 -5.82 1.84
CA TYR A 271 13.15 -5.46 2.96
C TYR A 271 13.58 -4.13 3.61
N ASN A 272 14.87 -4.00 3.95
CA ASN A 272 15.42 -2.78 4.54
C ASN A 272 15.32 -1.56 3.61
N ASN A 273 15.47 -1.77 2.28
CA ASN A 273 15.28 -0.68 1.33
C ASN A 273 13.84 -0.16 1.34
N TYR A 274 12.83 -1.04 1.42
CA TYR A 274 11.43 -0.60 1.55
C TYR A 274 11.16 0.13 2.85
N THR A 275 11.69 -0.37 3.98
CA THR A 275 11.53 0.27 5.29
C THR A 275 12.13 1.68 5.30
N ASP A 276 13.37 1.83 4.83
CA ASP A 276 14.04 3.12 4.78
C ASP A 276 13.41 4.06 3.74
N ALA A 277 12.95 3.50 2.59
CA ALA A 277 12.27 4.28 1.56
C ALA A 277 10.91 4.83 2.04
N ASP A 278 10.12 4.05 2.79
CA ASP A 278 8.87 4.53 3.37
C ASP A 278 9.11 5.66 4.38
N ALA A 279 10.11 5.48 5.26
CA ALA A 279 10.50 6.52 6.21
C ALA A 279 10.97 7.80 5.49
N ALA A 280 11.80 7.68 4.45
CA ALA A 280 12.28 8.82 3.67
C ALA A 280 11.15 9.51 2.91
N TRP A 281 10.27 8.73 2.29
CA TRP A 281 9.14 9.23 1.53
C TRP A 281 8.17 10.01 2.41
N ARG A 282 7.83 9.47 3.57
CA ARG A 282 7.00 10.16 4.57
C ARG A 282 7.65 11.47 5.03
N ALA A 283 8.93 11.42 5.43
CA ALA A 283 9.66 12.60 5.93
C ALA A 283 9.74 13.73 4.89
N ALA A 284 9.95 13.42 3.61
CA ALA A 284 9.99 14.43 2.55
C ALA A 284 8.62 15.09 2.33
N TRP A 285 7.52 14.32 2.44
CA TRP A 285 6.15 14.81 2.22
C TRP A 285 5.51 15.47 3.46
N ASP A 286 6.20 15.50 4.61
CA ASP A 286 5.79 16.30 5.76
C ASP A 286 5.96 17.82 5.52
N HIS A 287 6.64 18.18 4.44
CA HIS A 287 6.93 19.55 4.08
C HIS A 287 6.26 19.97 2.76
N ASP A 288 5.64 21.15 2.76
CA ASP A 288 4.99 21.71 1.57
C ASP A 288 6.00 22.35 0.60
N ARG A 289 7.16 22.80 1.11
CA ARG A 289 8.27 23.33 0.33
C ARG A 289 9.03 22.19 -0.37
N PRO A 290 9.82 22.47 -1.44
CA PRO A 290 10.74 21.48 -1.99
C PRO A 290 11.64 20.92 -0.90
N CYS A 291 11.52 19.61 -0.66
CA CYS A 291 12.17 18.91 0.47
C CYS A 291 12.90 17.67 0.00
N VAL A 292 14.06 17.44 0.59
CA VAL A 292 14.82 16.19 0.50
C VAL A 292 15.05 15.62 1.89
N ALA A 293 14.75 14.34 2.06
CA ALA A 293 15.07 13.57 3.26
C ALA A 293 16.04 12.44 2.91
N ILE A 294 17.09 12.30 3.68
CA ILE A 294 18.09 11.23 3.59
C ILE A 294 17.96 10.37 4.84
N ILE A 295 17.55 9.13 4.67
CA ILE A 295 17.24 8.20 5.77
C ILE A 295 18.20 7.01 5.73
N LYS A 296 18.56 6.52 6.90
CA LYS A 296 19.25 5.26 7.09
C LYS A 296 18.81 4.62 8.40
N HIS A 297 18.45 3.32 8.35
CA HIS A 297 17.91 2.60 9.50
C HIS A 297 16.70 3.31 10.13
N ALA A 298 15.78 3.74 9.25
CA ALA A 298 14.55 4.46 9.59
C ALA A 298 14.73 5.75 10.41
N ASN A 299 15.93 6.36 10.38
CA ASN A 299 16.22 7.65 11.01
C ASN A 299 16.87 8.62 10.02
N PRO A 300 16.61 9.93 10.17
CA PRO A 300 17.22 10.93 9.30
C PRO A 300 18.76 11.05 9.51
N CYS A 301 19.50 10.94 8.41
CA CYS A 301 20.85 11.50 8.31
C CYS A 301 20.78 13.01 8.08
N GLY A 302 19.74 13.46 7.37
CA GLY A 302 19.44 14.85 7.20
C GLY A 302 18.15 15.09 6.43
N ILE A 303 17.48 16.19 6.76
CA ILE A 303 16.28 16.68 6.06
C ILE A 303 16.51 18.17 5.78
N ALA A 304 16.17 18.62 4.59
CA ALA A 304 16.22 20.04 4.26
C ALA A 304 15.15 20.45 3.26
N VAL A 305 14.75 21.70 3.36
CA VAL A 305 13.87 22.38 2.42
C VAL A 305 14.61 23.54 1.75
N SER A 306 14.28 23.85 0.49
CA SER A 306 14.87 24.99 -0.21
C SER A 306 13.88 25.61 -1.19
N GLU A 307 13.80 26.94 -1.15
CA GLU A 307 13.05 27.70 -2.17
C GLU A 307 13.84 27.87 -3.47
N GLN A 308 15.14 27.59 -3.46
CA GLN A 308 16.00 27.78 -4.63
C GLN A 308 15.84 26.62 -5.62
N SER A 309 16.02 25.39 -5.17
CA SER A 309 15.89 24.19 -5.99
C SER A 309 15.87 22.92 -5.13
N ILE A 310 15.40 21.82 -5.73
CA ILE A 310 15.47 20.50 -5.09
C ILE A 310 16.94 20.03 -4.94
N ALA A 311 17.83 20.45 -5.83
CA ALA A 311 19.27 20.18 -5.73
C ALA A 311 19.91 20.90 -4.52
N ALA A 312 19.51 22.14 -4.24
CA ALA A 312 19.94 22.86 -3.05
C ALA A 312 19.43 22.20 -1.75
N ALA A 313 18.17 21.73 -1.75
CA ALA A 313 17.64 20.96 -0.63
C ALA A 313 18.43 19.65 -0.41
N HIS A 314 18.78 18.92 -1.46
CA HIS A 314 19.62 17.73 -1.36
C HIS A 314 21.01 18.04 -0.76
N GLN A 315 21.67 19.08 -1.25
CA GLN A 315 22.98 19.48 -0.74
C GLN A 315 22.93 19.82 0.74
N ALA A 316 21.92 20.58 1.18
CA ALA A 316 21.73 20.96 2.58
C ALA A 316 21.39 19.75 3.47
N ALA A 317 20.52 18.85 3.01
CA ALA A 317 20.20 17.61 3.74
C ALA A 317 21.43 16.72 3.90
N HIS A 318 22.23 16.55 2.85
CA HIS A 318 23.46 15.75 2.89
C HIS A 318 24.51 16.35 3.83
N ALA A 319 24.60 17.67 3.91
CA ALA A 319 25.56 18.35 4.77
C ALA A 319 25.30 18.14 6.27
N CYS A 320 24.13 17.71 6.67
CA CYS A 320 23.82 17.40 8.08
C CYS A 320 24.74 16.29 8.63
N ASP A 321 24.81 15.16 7.94
CA ASP A 321 25.65 14.01 8.31
C ASP A 321 26.12 13.27 7.06
N PRO A 322 27.14 13.76 6.37
CA PRO A 322 27.64 13.15 5.13
C PRO A 322 28.25 11.76 5.36
N VAL A 323 28.68 11.45 6.58
CA VAL A 323 29.25 10.15 6.93
C VAL A 323 28.16 9.08 6.98
N SER A 324 27.06 9.35 7.68
CA SER A 324 25.93 8.39 7.79
C SER A 324 25.09 8.33 6.51
N ALA A 325 25.01 9.42 5.73
CA ALA A 325 24.32 9.47 4.44
C ALA A 325 24.89 8.47 3.40
N TYR A 326 26.14 8.05 3.57
CA TYR A 326 26.75 7.01 2.74
C TYR A 326 26.00 5.69 2.87
N GLY A 327 25.41 5.22 1.76
CA GLY A 327 24.56 4.04 1.73
C GLY A 327 23.13 4.27 2.25
N GLY A 328 22.69 5.51 2.35
CA GLY A 328 21.34 5.89 2.74
C GLY A 328 20.33 5.83 1.59
N VAL A 329 19.08 6.12 1.92
CA VAL A 329 17.94 6.26 1.01
C VAL A 329 17.56 7.73 0.93
N ILE A 330 17.39 8.24 -0.29
CA ILE A 330 17.04 9.63 -0.58
C ILE A 330 15.61 9.70 -1.09
N ALA A 331 14.80 10.57 -0.50
CA ALA A 331 13.48 10.92 -1.02
C ALA A 331 13.39 12.42 -1.33
N ALA A 332 12.79 12.76 -2.47
CA ALA A 332 12.48 14.12 -2.86
C ALA A 332 10.97 14.27 -3.08
N ASN A 333 10.34 15.33 -2.53
CA ASN A 333 8.90 15.58 -2.73
C ASN A 333 8.59 16.38 -4.00
N ARG A 334 9.57 16.60 -4.85
CA ARG A 334 9.47 17.26 -6.17
C ARG A 334 10.27 16.48 -7.20
N GLU A 335 10.14 16.89 -8.46
CA GLU A 335 10.94 16.35 -9.56
C GLU A 335 12.44 16.43 -9.26
N VAL A 336 13.14 15.31 -9.45
CA VAL A 336 14.60 15.26 -9.36
C VAL A 336 15.21 15.81 -10.63
N THR A 337 15.93 16.94 -10.52
CA THR A 337 16.61 17.59 -11.65
C THR A 337 17.91 16.86 -12.02
N VAL A 338 18.42 17.13 -13.22
CA VAL A 338 19.74 16.63 -13.66
C VAL A 338 20.85 17.13 -12.72
N GLU A 339 20.72 18.36 -12.17
CA GLU A 339 21.64 18.89 -11.19
C GLU A 339 21.68 18.04 -9.91
N MET A 340 20.50 17.74 -9.33
CA MET A 340 20.43 16.87 -8.16
C MET A 340 20.92 15.45 -8.48
N ALA A 341 20.59 14.93 -9.66
CA ALA A 341 21.03 13.60 -10.07
C ALA A 341 22.56 13.49 -10.13
N ASN A 342 23.26 14.55 -10.61
CA ASN A 342 24.72 14.61 -10.60
C ASN A 342 25.31 14.62 -9.19
N GLN A 343 24.69 15.31 -8.22
CA GLN A 343 25.10 15.29 -6.83
C GLN A 343 24.97 13.87 -6.25
N VAL A 344 23.80 13.21 -6.44
CA VAL A 344 23.54 11.84 -5.96
C VAL A 344 24.47 10.83 -6.61
N ALA A 345 24.79 10.98 -7.91
CA ALA A 345 25.72 10.10 -8.61
C ALA A 345 27.14 10.15 -8.03
N GLY A 346 27.52 11.23 -7.35
CA GLY A 346 28.80 11.38 -6.65
C GLY A 346 28.92 10.59 -5.34
N ILE A 347 27.79 10.12 -4.78
CA ILE A 347 27.70 9.50 -3.45
C ILE A 347 27.24 8.05 -3.59
N PHE A 348 27.68 7.17 -2.68
CA PHE A 348 27.06 5.84 -2.60
C PHE A 348 25.69 5.95 -1.96
N THR A 349 24.65 5.69 -2.76
CA THR A 349 23.24 5.74 -2.36
C THR A 349 22.58 4.40 -2.71
N GLU A 350 21.77 3.85 -1.81
CA GLU A 350 21.06 2.58 -2.04
C GLU A 350 19.80 2.79 -2.88
N VAL A 351 19.00 3.80 -2.55
CA VAL A 351 17.71 4.10 -3.20
C VAL A 351 17.55 5.62 -3.33
N ILE A 352 16.99 6.05 -4.46
CA ILE A 352 16.40 7.39 -4.63
C ILE A 352 14.94 7.25 -5.06
N ILE A 353 14.05 8.02 -4.44
CA ILE A 353 12.62 8.02 -4.71
C ILE A 353 12.10 9.45 -4.92
N ALA A 354 11.31 9.64 -5.98
CA ALA A 354 10.72 10.93 -6.33
C ALA A 354 9.39 10.75 -7.08
N PRO A 355 8.54 11.80 -7.17
CA PRO A 355 7.32 11.77 -7.98
C PRO A 355 7.60 11.77 -9.49
N SER A 356 8.71 12.40 -9.91
CA SER A 356 9.16 12.44 -11.29
C SER A 356 10.66 12.75 -11.39
N TYR A 357 11.20 12.59 -12.58
CA TYR A 357 12.60 12.84 -12.91
C TYR A 357 12.66 13.69 -14.19
N GLU A 358 13.47 14.73 -14.17
CA GLU A 358 13.78 15.54 -15.34
C GLU A 358 14.38 14.67 -16.46
N GLU A 359 14.15 15.03 -17.71
CA GLU A 359 14.74 14.32 -18.86
C GLU A 359 16.27 14.26 -18.72
N GLY A 360 16.84 13.06 -18.81
CA GLY A 360 18.27 12.82 -18.59
C GLY A 360 18.67 12.52 -17.16
N ALA A 361 17.89 12.87 -16.13
CA ALA A 361 18.25 12.62 -14.72
C ALA A 361 18.38 11.11 -14.43
N VAL A 362 17.45 10.29 -14.94
CA VAL A 362 17.53 8.82 -14.77
C VAL A 362 18.78 8.25 -15.45
N ALA A 363 19.19 8.79 -16.61
CA ALA A 363 20.40 8.35 -17.28
C ALA A 363 21.67 8.62 -16.45
N VAL A 364 21.74 9.79 -15.80
CA VAL A 364 22.83 10.14 -14.87
C VAL A 364 22.88 9.18 -13.69
N LEU A 365 21.74 8.92 -13.05
CA LEU A 365 21.65 8.01 -11.90
C LEU A 365 21.98 6.56 -12.30
N SER A 366 21.61 6.15 -13.50
CA SER A 366 21.82 4.79 -14.03
C SER A 366 23.28 4.45 -14.30
N ALA A 367 24.18 5.44 -14.29
CA ALA A 367 25.62 5.19 -14.27
C ALA A 367 26.06 4.36 -13.05
N LYS A 368 25.30 4.37 -11.96
CA LYS A 368 25.48 3.56 -10.76
C LYS A 368 24.63 2.28 -10.85
N LYS A 369 25.18 1.20 -11.37
CA LYS A 369 24.49 -0.08 -11.63
C LYS A 369 23.59 -0.59 -10.48
N ASN A 370 23.94 -0.30 -9.23
CA ASN A 370 23.26 -0.84 -8.05
C ASN A 370 22.25 0.14 -7.43
N LEU A 371 22.26 1.40 -7.82
CA LEU A 371 21.35 2.43 -7.32
C LEU A 371 19.92 2.13 -7.79
N ARG A 372 18.99 1.99 -6.88
CA ARG A 372 17.57 1.81 -7.20
C ARG A 372 16.94 3.18 -7.39
N VAL A 373 16.34 3.39 -8.54
CA VAL A 373 15.63 4.62 -8.88
C VAL A 373 14.15 4.31 -8.91
N LEU A 374 13.40 4.89 -7.98
CA LEU A 374 11.97 4.65 -7.82
C LEU A 374 11.17 5.90 -8.18
N GLN A 375 10.11 5.72 -8.96
CA GLN A 375 9.08 6.72 -9.16
C GLN A 375 7.83 6.31 -8.40
N ALA A 376 7.36 7.16 -7.48
CA ALA A 376 6.18 6.90 -6.69
C ALA A 376 5.23 8.10 -6.70
N PRO A 377 3.90 7.89 -6.69
CA PRO A 377 2.96 8.98 -6.51
C PRO A 377 3.06 9.58 -5.11
N ARG A 378 2.57 10.82 -4.94
CA ARG A 378 2.42 11.40 -3.60
C ARG A 378 1.73 10.39 -2.67
N PRO A 379 2.19 10.24 -1.41
CA PRO A 379 1.53 9.34 -0.46
C PRO A 379 0.04 9.69 -0.31
N ALA A 380 -0.82 8.70 -0.43
CA ALA A 380 -2.23 8.88 -0.11
C ALA A 380 -2.41 9.11 1.40
N GLU A 381 -3.38 9.94 1.76
CA GLU A 381 -3.74 10.18 3.15
C GLU A 381 -4.46 8.95 3.72
N GLN A 382 -3.69 8.03 4.28
CA GLN A 382 -4.24 6.90 5.02
C GLN A 382 -4.66 7.37 6.41
N LYS A 383 -5.92 7.16 6.76
CA LYS A 383 -6.47 7.56 8.07
C LYS A 383 -5.89 6.76 9.24
N PHE A 384 -5.56 5.50 9.00
CA PHE A 384 -5.11 4.56 10.03
C PHE A 384 -3.79 3.91 9.64
N GLU A 385 -2.98 3.59 10.65
CA GLU A 385 -1.83 2.72 10.52
C GLU A 385 -1.94 1.54 11.49
N SER A 386 -1.30 0.43 11.14
CA SER A 386 -1.38 -0.81 11.88
C SER A 386 0.01 -1.33 12.21
N ARG A 387 0.15 -1.93 13.39
CA ARG A 387 1.39 -2.59 13.84
C ARG A 387 1.05 -3.97 14.36
N GLU A 388 1.67 -4.98 13.81
CA GLU A 388 1.54 -6.34 14.31
C GLU A 388 2.18 -6.49 15.69
N ILE A 389 1.49 -7.20 16.57
CA ILE A 389 1.97 -7.62 17.88
C ILE A 389 1.66 -9.11 18.07
N SER A 390 2.26 -9.73 19.06
CA SER A 390 1.98 -11.14 19.37
C SER A 390 0.49 -11.35 19.64
N GLY A 391 -0.17 -12.12 18.76
CA GLY A 391 -1.59 -12.47 18.89
C GLY A 391 -2.59 -11.42 18.41
N GLY A 392 -2.14 -10.31 17.79
CA GLY A 392 -3.06 -9.29 17.33
C GLY A 392 -2.41 -8.15 16.53
N VAL A 393 -3.18 -7.11 16.30
CA VAL A 393 -2.75 -5.90 15.61
C VAL A 393 -3.19 -4.66 16.41
N LEU A 394 -2.25 -3.74 16.64
CA LEU A 394 -2.57 -2.39 17.10
C LEU A 394 -2.95 -1.53 15.90
N VAL A 395 -4.01 -0.76 16.05
CA VAL A 395 -4.47 0.19 15.04
C VAL A 395 -4.61 1.56 15.69
N GLN A 396 -4.06 2.57 15.05
CA GLN A 396 -4.20 3.97 15.49
C GLN A 396 -4.48 4.87 14.29
N GLN A 397 -4.99 6.07 14.57
CA GLN A 397 -5.00 7.12 13.56
C GLN A 397 -3.55 7.47 13.21
N ARG A 398 -3.30 7.66 11.92
CA ARG A 398 -1.98 8.05 11.45
C ARG A 398 -1.67 9.47 11.90
N ASP A 399 -0.44 9.70 12.34
CA ASP A 399 0.07 11.02 12.66
C ASP A 399 0.39 11.79 11.36
N LEU A 400 -0.50 12.72 10.98
CA LEU A 400 -0.48 13.44 9.70
C LEU A 400 -0.10 14.91 9.85
N LEU A 401 0.46 15.36 10.98
CA LEU A 401 0.71 16.78 11.29
C LEU A 401 -0.57 17.64 11.16
N THR A 402 -1.68 17.13 11.68
CA THR A 402 -3.00 17.79 11.65
C THR A 402 -3.52 18.19 13.03
N ALA A 403 -2.72 17.98 14.07
CA ALA A 403 -3.06 18.44 15.41
C ALA A 403 -3.02 19.99 15.46
N ALA A 404 -3.82 20.56 16.36
CA ALA A 404 -3.81 22.02 16.54
C ALA A 404 -2.41 22.58 16.81
N GLY A 405 -1.58 21.83 17.57
CA GLY A 405 -0.20 22.17 17.88
C GLY A 405 0.78 22.08 16.70
N ASP A 406 0.35 21.65 15.52
CA ASP A 406 1.19 21.65 14.30
C ASP A 406 1.13 22.99 13.55
N ASN A 407 0.16 23.84 13.89
CA ASN A 407 0.10 25.20 13.38
C ASN A 407 0.86 26.16 14.29
N PRO A 408 1.96 26.79 13.83
CA PRO A 408 2.75 27.74 14.62
C PRO A 408 1.95 28.90 15.22
N ASP A 409 0.84 29.30 14.59
CA ASP A 409 -0.03 30.37 15.09
C ASP A 409 -0.73 30.01 16.42
N THR A 410 -0.79 28.74 16.76
CA THR A 410 -1.38 28.23 18.00
C THR A 410 -0.36 28.06 19.14
N TRP A 411 0.92 28.19 18.84
CA TRP A 411 1.98 27.95 19.81
C TRP A 411 2.01 28.99 20.91
N LYS A 412 2.21 28.54 22.13
CA LYS A 412 2.31 29.41 23.29
C LYS A 412 3.77 29.80 23.53
N LEU A 413 4.09 31.07 23.45
CA LEU A 413 5.38 31.60 23.93
C LEU A 413 5.49 31.38 25.44
N ALA A 414 6.44 30.58 25.89
CA ALA A 414 6.64 30.23 27.29
C ALA A 414 7.83 30.97 27.92
N ALA A 415 8.90 31.24 27.16
CA ALA A 415 10.06 31.96 27.64
C ALA A 415 10.73 32.77 26.51
N GLY A 416 11.47 33.79 26.88
CA GLY A 416 12.26 34.61 25.96
C GLY A 416 11.44 35.59 25.12
N PRO A 417 12.07 36.29 24.15
CA PRO A 417 11.37 37.19 23.25
C PRO A 417 10.56 36.42 22.21
N ALA A 418 9.47 37.05 21.72
CA ALA A 418 8.68 36.47 20.60
C ALA A 418 9.59 36.30 19.36
N ALA A 419 9.47 35.16 18.69
CA ALA A 419 10.23 34.86 17.48
C ALA A 419 9.86 35.83 16.34
N SER A 420 10.86 36.23 15.54
CA SER A 420 10.59 36.85 14.24
C SER A 420 9.90 35.86 13.31
N PRO A 421 9.26 36.33 12.23
CA PRO A 421 8.67 35.40 11.24
C PRO A 421 9.67 34.40 10.66
N GLU A 422 10.94 34.78 10.51
CA GLU A 422 12.03 33.92 10.03
C GLU A 422 12.33 32.82 11.04
N LEU A 423 12.51 33.20 12.32
CA LEU A 423 12.79 32.26 13.40
C LEU A 423 11.60 31.31 13.63
N LEU A 424 10.37 31.80 13.47
CA LEU A 424 9.18 30.96 13.59
C LEU A 424 9.12 29.92 12.46
N ARG A 425 9.48 30.29 11.22
CA ARG A 425 9.58 29.33 10.09
C ARG A 425 10.67 28.26 10.33
N GLU A 426 11.80 28.64 10.96
CA GLU A 426 12.84 27.68 11.36
C GLU A 426 12.34 26.70 12.43
N LEU A 427 11.62 27.19 13.43
CA LEU A 427 11.02 26.35 14.46
C LEU A 427 9.94 25.41 13.86
N GLU A 428 9.13 25.90 12.93
CA GLU A 428 8.15 25.06 12.19
C GLU A 428 8.84 23.96 11.38
N PHE A 429 9.91 24.29 10.66
CA PHE A 429 10.70 23.30 9.95
C PHE A 429 11.24 22.24 10.90
N ALA A 430 11.86 22.65 12.02
CA ALA A 430 12.39 21.73 13.00
C ALA A 430 11.29 20.84 13.63
N TRP A 431 10.10 21.41 13.90
CA TRP A 431 8.95 20.70 14.43
C TRP A 431 8.44 19.62 13.46
N ARG A 432 8.28 19.95 12.18
CA ARG A 432 7.88 18.99 11.15
C ARG A 432 8.93 17.90 10.95
N ALA A 433 10.22 18.28 10.94
CA ALA A 433 11.32 17.34 10.72
C ALA A 433 11.54 16.37 11.89
N VAL A 434 11.32 16.81 13.16
CA VAL A 434 11.53 15.93 14.33
C VAL A 434 10.56 14.75 14.35
N ARG A 435 9.39 14.88 13.76
CA ARG A 435 8.41 13.77 13.63
C ARG A 435 8.99 12.53 12.90
N ALA A 436 9.94 12.73 12.00
CA ALA A 436 10.59 11.63 11.27
C ALA A 436 11.66 10.90 12.12
N VAL A 437 11.97 11.39 13.31
CA VAL A 437 13.04 10.87 14.16
C VAL A 437 12.48 9.89 15.18
N LYS A 438 13.13 8.74 15.35
CA LYS A 438 12.73 7.76 16.38
C LYS A 438 12.93 8.32 17.78
N SER A 439 11.92 8.13 18.62
CA SER A 439 11.86 8.63 20.01
C SER A 439 12.87 7.91 20.94
N ASN A 440 13.39 8.55 21.97
CA ASN A 440 13.29 10.00 22.21
C ASN A 440 14.09 10.75 21.15
N ALA A 441 13.56 11.87 20.68
CA ALA A 441 14.16 12.65 19.61
C ALA A 441 14.40 14.13 19.99
N ILE A 442 15.59 14.62 19.65
CA ILE A 442 15.93 16.04 19.59
C ILE A 442 16.54 16.32 18.22
N LEU A 443 16.04 17.34 17.55
CA LEU A 443 16.53 17.74 16.24
C LEU A 443 16.96 19.21 16.29
N LEU A 444 18.19 19.49 15.81
CA LEU A 444 18.70 20.84 15.62
C LEU A 444 18.59 21.24 14.16
N ALA A 445 18.11 22.44 13.90
CA ALA A 445 17.93 22.98 12.56
C ALA A 445 18.47 24.41 12.43
N LYS A 446 18.92 24.74 11.20
CA LYS A 446 19.39 26.06 10.83
C LYS A 446 19.25 26.25 9.32
N ASP A 447 18.78 27.42 8.91
CA ASP A 447 18.64 27.81 7.49
C ASP A 447 17.81 26.80 6.65
N GLY A 448 16.72 26.25 7.23
CA GLY A 448 15.84 25.29 6.57
C GLY A 448 16.42 23.88 6.41
N ALA A 449 17.47 23.55 7.15
CA ALA A 449 18.10 22.24 7.13
C ALA A 449 18.38 21.72 8.54
N THR A 450 18.35 20.41 8.73
CA THR A 450 18.83 19.77 9.95
C THR A 450 20.35 19.92 10.04
N VAL A 451 20.86 20.17 11.24
CA VAL A 451 22.30 20.27 11.51
C VAL A 451 22.79 19.26 12.54
N GLY A 452 21.89 18.66 13.30
CA GLY A 452 22.19 17.61 14.26
C GLY A 452 20.92 16.87 14.68
N VAL A 453 20.97 15.54 14.74
CA VAL A 453 19.83 14.70 15.08
C VAL A 453 20.23 13.72 16.18
N GLY A 454 19.58 13.81 17.33
CA GLY A 454 19.60 12.80 18.37
C GLY A 454 18.39 11.91 18.24
N MET A 455 18.58 10.59 18.12
CA MET A 455 17.52 9.65 17.80
C MET A 455 17.58 8.41 18.70
N GLY A 456 16.40 7.86 19.00
CA GLY A 456 16.23 6.51 19.57
C GLY A 456 16.85 6.32 20.96
N GLN A 457 17.00 7.37 21.75
CA GLN A 457 17.58 7.26 23.08
C GLN A 457 16.53 7.01 24.15
N VAL A 458 16.89 6.26 25.18
CA VAL A 458 15.98 5.92 26.30
C VAL A 458 15.73 7.09 27.26
N ASN A 459 16.51 8.16 27.15
CA ASN A 459 16.31 9.37 27.94
C ASN A 459 16.59 10.66 27.13
N ARG A 460 16.02 11.76 27.57
CA ARG A 460 16.07 13.06 26.88
C ARG A 460 17.46 13.71 26.93
N VAL A 461 18.21 13.48 28.01
CA VAL A 461 19.56 14.05 28.22
C VAL A 461 20.55 13.50 27.19
N ASP A 462 20.56 12.18 27.00
CA ASP A 462 21.48 11.55 26.05
C ASP A 462 21.09 11.91 24.60
N THR A 463 19.79 12.07 24.34
CA THR A 463 19.28 12.56 23.05
C THR A 463 19.79 13.98 22.74
N ALA A 464 19.73 14.90 23.74
CA ALA A 464 20.20 16.26 23.57
C ALA A 464 21.72 16.30 23.35
N LYS A 465 22.50 15.53 24.14
CA LYS A 465 23.96 15.39 23.95
C LYS A 465 24.27 14.88 22.53
N LEU A 466 23.61 13.82 22.09
CA LEU A 466 23.83 13.22 20.78
C LEU A 466 23.54 14.23 19.66
N ALA A 467 22.44 14.97 19.74
CA ALA A 467 22.08 15.98 18.75
C ALA A 467 23.17 17.06 18.64
N VAL A 468 23.65 17.60 19.78
CA VAL A 468 24.70 18.61 19.83
C VAL A 468 26.04 18.06 19.33
N GLU A 469 26.44 16.87 19.77
CA GLU A 469 27.68 16.22 19.33
C GLU A 469 27.68 16.04 17.81
N ARG A 470 26.61 15.50 17.25
CA ARG A 470 26.48 15.29 15.79
C ARG A 470 26.49 16.61 15.03
N ALA A 471 25.82 17.63 15.54
CA ALA A 471 25.85 18.96 14.93
C ALA A 471 27.28 19.55 14.82
N ASN A 472 28.11 19.29 15.80
CA ASN A 472 29.43 19.92 15.91
C ASN A 472 30.61 19.07 15.39
N THR A 473 30.37 17.78 15.05
CA THR A 473 31.47 16.86 14.70
C THR A 473 31.32 16.22 13.31
N LEU A 474 30.11 16.15 12.73
CA LEU A 474 29.89 15.36 11.53
C LEU A 474 30.04 16.10 10.19
N ALA A 475 30.12 17.41 10.19
CA ALA A 475 30.35 18.23 8.97
C ALA A 475 31.59 19.13 9.07
N GLY A 476 32.66 18.60 9.63
CA GLY A 476 33.85 19.36 9.93
C GLY A 476 33.78 20.02 11.30
N ASP A 477 34.80 20.80 11.65
CA ASP A 477 34.97 21.39 13.00
C ASP A 477 34.08 22.61 13.26
N GLU A 478 32.99 22.78 12.51
CA GLU A 478 32.05 23.89 12.71
C GLU A 478 31.17 23.66 13.92
N GLN A 479 31.00 24.67 14.76
CA GLN A 479 30.05 24.63 15.89
C GLN A 479 28.61 24.91 15.39
N ARG A 480 28.02 23.99 14.61
CA ARG A 480 26.72 24.21 13.96
C ARG A 480 25.54 24.27 14.92
N ALA A 481 25.70 23.78 16.15
CA ALA A 481 24.68 23.95 17.20
C ALA A 481 24.53 25.44 17.59
N VAL A 482 25.59 26.26 17.44
CA VAL A 482 25.54 27.69 17.73
C VAL A 482 24.63 28.41 16.72
N GLY A 483 23.63 29.10 17.24
CA GLY A 483 22.66 29.85 16.46
C GLY A 483 21.60 28.97 15.77
N SER A 484 21.53 27.66 16.05
CA SER A 484 20.47 26.78 15.60
C SER A 484 19.21 26.92 16.45
N VAL A 485 18.10 26.34 15.95
CA VAL A 485 16.90 26.07 16.74
C VAL A 485 16.83 24.59 17.07
N ALA A 486 16.03 24.23 18.09
CA ALA A 486 15.81 22.83 18.46
C ALA A 486 14.31 22.49 18.51
N ALA A 487 13.97 21.28 18.08
CA ALA A 487 12.67 20.66 18.31
C ALA A 487 12.81 19.38 19.15
N SER A 488 11.88 19.17 20.07
CA SER A 488 11.76 17.96 20.86
C SER A 488 10.44 17.26 20.57
N ASP A 489 10.46 15.96 20.28
CA ASP A 489 9.28 15.15 19.97
C ASP A 489 8.31 15.01 21.16
N ALA A 490 8.77 15.27 22.39
CA ALA A 490 7.98 15.29 23.61
C ALA A 490 8.53 16.35 24.60
N PHE A 491 7.86 16.51 25.74
CA PHE A 491 8.27 17.45 26.77
C PHE A 491 9.63 17.09 27.40
N PHE A 492 10.33 18.09 27.95
CA PHE A 492 11.47 17.87 28.80
C PHE A 492 10.99 17.50 30.22
N PRO A 493 11.33 16.31 30.76
CA PRO A 493 10.92 15.94 32.10
C PRO A 493 11.66 16.74 33.20
N PHE A 494 12.85 17.25 32.90
CA PHE A 494 13.72 18.09 33.74
C PHE A 494 14.43 19.12 32.86
N ALA A 495 15.02 20.14 33.49
CA ALA A 495 15.74 21.20 32.76
C ALA A 495 17.09 20.76 32.16
N ASP A 496 17.67 19.66 32.62
CA ASP A 496 19.00 19.18 32.25
C ASP A 496 19.21 18.96 30.75
N GLY A 497 18.22 18.32 30.09
CA GLY A 497 18.23 18.13 28.63
C GLY A 497 18.16 19.46 27.87
N PHE A 498 17.37 20.41 28.34
CA PHE A 498 17.28 21.75 27.76
C PHE A 498 18.59 22.55 28.01
N GLU A 499 19.17 22.47 29.22
CA GLU A 499 20.40 23.19 29.58
C GLU A 499 21.59 22.81 28.67
N ILE A 500 21.64 21.54 28.22
CA ILE A 500 22.64 21.07 27.23
C ILE A 500 22.47 21.82 25.90
N LEU A 501 21.24 22.00 25.41
CA LEU A 501 20.96 22.73 24.18
C LEU A 501 21.31 24.20 24.31
N ALA A 502 20.93 24.84 25.41
CA ALA A 502 21.23 26.23 25.70
C ALA A 502 22.75 26.47 25.81
N ALA A 503 23.48 25.59 26.51
CA ALA A 503 24.93 25.65 26.62
C ALA A 503 25.65 25.46 25.27
N ALA A 504 25.06 24.73 24.34
CA ALA A 504 25.57 24.55 22.98
C ALA A 504 25.27 25.74 22.05
N GLY A 505 24.56 26.79 22.53
CA GLY A 505 24.26 27.99 21.76
C GLY A 505 22.99 27.92 20.90
N VAL A 506 22.07 26.97 21.21
CA VAL A 506 20.71 26.94 20.61
C VAL A 506 19.97 28.20 21.03
N THR A 507 19.34 28.88 20.08
CA THR A 507 18.69 30.20 20.29
C THR A 507 17.20 30.11 20.56
N ALA A 508 16.54 29.07 20.05
CA ALA A 508 15.13 28.86 20.27
C ALA A 508 14.78 27.36 20.31
N VAL A 509 13.75 27.01 21.08
CA VAL A 509 13.29 25.62 21.26
C VAL A 509 11.78 25.54 21.10
N VAL A 510 11.30 24.53 20.37
CA VAL A 510 9.89 24.14 20.32
C VAL A 510 9.71 22.74 20.91
N GLN A 511 8.72 22.60 21.78
CA GLN A 511 8.40 21.34 22.46
C GLN A 511 6.90 21.27 22.81
N PRO A 512 6.36 20.08 23.09
CA PRO A 512 4.94 19.93 23.46
C PRO A 512 4.52 20.65 24.73
N GLY A 513 5.36 20.64 25.77
CA GLY A 513 4.94 20.94 27.13
C GLY A 513 4.08 19.82 27.75
N GLY A 514 3.53 20.07 28.93
CA GLY A 514 2.69 19.11 29.66
C GLY A 514 3.41 18.28 30.71
N SER A 515 4.68 18.60 31.01
CA SER A 515 5.40 18.06 32.16
C SER A 515 4.92 18.73 33.47
N ILE A 516 4.89 17.96 34.55
CA ILE A 516 4.69 18.51 35.92
C ILE A 516 5.78 19.55 36.26
N ARG A 517 6.94 19.48 35.59
CA ARG A 517 8.09 20.35 35.79
C ARG A 517 8.32 21.34 34.64
N ASP A 518 7.29 21.67 33.87
CA ASP A 518 7.41 22.68 32.81
C ASP A 518 7.94 24.01 33.35
N ASP A 519 7.51 24.42 34.57
CA ASP A 519 7.96 25.66 35.20
C ASP A 519 9.50 25.68 35.41
N GLU A 520 10.12 24.54 35.75
CA GLU A 520 11.58 24.43 35.90
C GLU A 520 12.29 24.62 34.55
N VAL A 521 11.75 24.02 33.49
CA VAL A 521 12.32 24.09 32.13
C VAL A 521 12.13 25.50 31.56
N ILE A 522 10.98 26.13 31.77
CA ILE A 522 10.68 27.51 31.37
C ILE A 522 11.61 28.48 32.09
N ALA A 523 11.78 28.34 33.42
CA ALA A 523 12.73 29.18 34.18
C ALA A 523 14.18 29.03 33.71
N ALA A 524 14.61 27.84 33.33
CA ALA A 524 15.93 27.61 32.74
C ALA A 524 16.04 28.31 31.37
N ALA A 525 15.01 28.31 30.55
CA ALA A 525 14.96 28.98 29.25
C ALA A 525 15.04 30.52 29.42
N GLU A 526 14.28 31.08 30.34
CA GLU A 526 14.33 32.51 30.68
C GLU A 526 15.72 32.93 31.15
N LYS A 527 16.33 32.15 32.06
CA LYS A 527 17.67 32.38 32.56
C LYS A 527 18.74 32.33 31.47
N ALA A 528 18.56 31.42 30.50
CA ALA A 528 19.48 31.27 29.38
C ALA A 528 19.24 32.30 28.25
N GLY A 529 18.14 33.06 28.29
CA GLY A 529 17.72 33.96 27.21
C GLY A 529 17.29 33.26 25.93
N VAL A 530 16.86 31.99 26.03
CA VAL A 530 16.44 31.16 24.91
C VAL A 530 14.92 31.28 24.72
N THR A 531 14.49 31.56 23.49
CA THR A 531 13.05 31.56 23.15
C THR A 531 12.49 30.15 23.23
N MET A 532 11.37 29.98 23.93
CA MET A 532 10.69 28.67 24.03
C MET A 532 9.22 28.75 23.67
N TYR A 533 8.78 27.88 22.76
CA TYR A 533 7.39 27.69 22.40
C TYR A 533 6.88 26.32 22.83
N LEU A 534 5.62 26.28 23.29
CA LEU A 534 4.89 25.07 23.63
C LEU A 534 3.80 24.82 22.58
N THR A 535 3.81 23.62 21.95
CA THR A 535 2.85 23.25 20.90
C THR A 535 1.57 22.63 21.44
N GLY A 536 1.61 21.98 22.62
CA GLY A 536 0.51 21.19 23.15
C GLY A 536 0.25 19.85 22.43
N ALA A 537 1.00 19.54 21.37
CA ALA A 537 0.95 18.27 20.66
C ALA A 537 2.33 17.59 20.73
N ARG A 538 2.38 16.27 20.63
CA ARG A 538 3.63 15.50 20.56
C ARG A 538 3.60 14.53 19.38
N HIS A 539 4.78 14.17 18.86
CA HIS A 539 4.96 13.27 17.73
C HIS A 539 5.95 12.15 18.06
N PHE A 540 5.54 11.21 18.92
CA PHE A 540 6.35 10.02 19.17
C PHE A 540 6.36 9.10 17.95
N ALA A 541 7.55 8.62 17.57
CA ALA A 541 7.77 7.62 16.54
C ALA A 541 8.59 6.44 17.09
N HIS A 542 8.06 5.23 17.12
CA HIS A 542 8.73 4.02 17.61
C HIS A 542 9.00 3.00 16.50
#